data_390cc698846209e5f53ea78a725850bc
#
_entry.id   390cc698846209e5f53ea78a725850bc
#
_cell.length_a   1.000
_cell.length_b   1.000
_cell.length_c   1.000
_cell.angle_alpha   90.00
_cell.angle_beta   90.00
_cell.angle_gamma   90.00
#
_symmetry.space_group_name_H-M   'P 1'
#
loop_
_entity.id
_entity.type
_entity.pdbx_description
1 polymer ?
#
loop_
_entity_poly.entity_id
_entity_poly.type
_entity_poly.pdbx_seq_one_letter_code
_entity_poly.pdbx_strand_id
1 'polypeptide(L)'
;MKKIVFLICFFVVASAGSSELIGQCDADNLSSACIPKLSTGFNFLKSYKIDGEGGAKDKVEYSYVFTKGTQYMINLCAPGESADGLVVSLFDAQRNKVASSKVNGQFISAIAYPCNATGIYYIQYTFDGSASYCGGSALGFKR
;
A
#
# COMPACT_ATOMS: atom_id res chain seq x y z
N MET A 1 48.68 22.99 56.69
CA MET A 1 47.35 23.16 56.14
C MET A 1 47.32 22.67 54.69
N LYS A 2 46.79 21.49 54.48
CA LYS A 2 46.74 20.88 53.14
C LYS A 2 45.37 21.22 52.56
N LYS A 3 45.33 22.00 51.47
CA LYS A 3 44.13 22.29 50.72
C LYS A 3 43.88 21.09 49.77
N ILE A 4 42.83 20.35 50.05
CA ILE A 4 42.32 19.31 49.18
C ILE A 4 41.42 20.01 48.16
N VAL A 5 41.88 20.02 46.90
CA VAL A 5 41.06 20.44 45.77
C VAL A 5 40.25 19.23 45.31
N PHE A 6 38.95 19.27 45.56
CA PHE A 6 38.00 18.26 45.02
C PHE A 6 37.68 18.60 43.55
N LEU A 7 38.27 17.81 42.66
CA LEU A 7 37.95 17.87 41.25
C LEU A 7 36.66 17.10 40.98
N ILE A 8 35.55 17.81 40.86
CA ILE A 8 34.27 17.20 40.47
C ILE A 8 34.30 16.99 38.96
N CYS A 9 34.50 15.76 38.53
CA CYS A 9 34.31 15.36 37.13
C CYS A 9 32.79 15.30 36.89
N PHE A 10 32.30 16.27 36.15
CA PHE A 10 30.92 16.23 35.61
C PHE A 10 30.91 15.26 34.43
N PHE A 11 30.37 14.05 34.66
CA PHE A 11 30.07 13.13 33.59
C PHE A 11 28.78 13.60 32.90
N VAL A 12 28.91 14.27 31.76
CA VAL A 12 27.81 14.53 30.86
C VAL A 12 27.49 13.23 30.13
N VAL A 13 26.50 12.52 30.60
CA VAL A 13 25.91 11.40 29.86
C VAL A 13 25.12 11.99 28.70
N ALA A 14 25.75 12.04 27.54
CA ALA A 14 25.03 12.30 26.31
C ALA A 14 24.14 11.07 26.02
N SER A 15 22.86 11.14 26.41
CA SER A 15 21.86 10.23 25.92
C SER A 15 21.69 10.49 24.42
N ALA A 16 22.36 9.68 23.61
CA ALA A 16 22.07 9.58 22.19
C ALA A 16 20.67 8.98 22.08
N GLY A 17 19.65 9.84 21.94
CA GLY A 17 18.34 9.41 21.52
C GLY A 17 18.49 8.83 20.13
N SER A 18 18.43 7.51 20.02
CA SER A 18 18.22 6.83 18.76
C SER A 18 16.81 7.19 18.30
N SER A 19 16.71 8.20 17.43
CA SER A 19 15.51 8.38 16.61
C SER A 19 15.41 7.15 15.75
N GLU A 20 14.48 6.26 16.07
CA GLU A 20 14.08 5.21 15.16
C GLU A 20 13.56 5.93 13.91
N LEU A 21 14.32 5.84 12.84
CA LEU A 21 13.86 6.20 11.51
C LEU A 21 12.73 5.22 11.20
N ILE A 22 11.50 5.67 11.38
CA ILE A 22 10.34 4.99 10.82
C ILE A 22 10.59 5.00 9.32
N GLY A 23 10.87 3.82 8.74
CA GLY A 23 11.19 3.69 7.33
C GLY A 23 10.10 4.35 6.49
N GLN A 24 10.49 5.27 5.61
CA GLN A 24 9.56 5.89 4.67
C GLN A 24 8.97 4.81 3.77
N CYS A 25 7.70 4.97 3.40
CA CYS A 25 7.03 4.10 2.46
C CYS A 25 7.70 4.21 1.07
N ASP A 26 8.29 3.12 0.61
CA ASP A 26 8.88 3.02 -0.73
C ASP A 26 7.84 2.54 -1.74
N ALA A 27 6.75 3.31 -1.86
CA ALA A 27 5.63 2.98 -2.73
C ALA A 27 6.00 2.92 -4.21
N ASP A 28 7.04 3.66 -4.62
CA ASP A 28 7.55 3.61 -6.00
C ASP A 28 8.10 2.23 -6.34
N ASN A 29 8.99 1.70 -5.53
CA ASN A 29 9.56 0.37 -5.74
C ASN A 29 8.50 -0.72 -5.60
N LEU A 30 7.59 -0.59 -4.63
CA LEU A 30 6.52 -1.56 -4.45
C LEU A 30 5.56 -1.60 -5.64
N SER A 31 5.17 -0.45 -6.19
CA SER A 31 4.30 -0.39 -7.37
C SER A 31 4.98 -0.99 -8.61
N SER A 32 6.27 -0.73 -8.79
CA SER A 32 7.05 -1.31 -9.89
C SER A 32 7.22 -2.82 -9.73
N ALA A 33 7.42 -3.30 -8.51
CA ALA A 33 7.54 -4.73 -8.21
C ALA A 33 6.24 -5.50 -8.42
N CYS A 34 5.09 -4.82 -8.43
CA CYS A 34 3.79 -5.43 -8.72
C CYS A 34 3.57 -5.75 -10.19
N ILE A 35 4.21 -5.03 -11.10
CA ILE A 35 3.99 -5.19 -12.55
C ILE A 35 4.24 -6.63 -13.02
N PRO A 36 5.39 -7.26 -12.72
CA PRO A 36 5.64 -8.65 -13.16
C PRO A 36 4.78 -9.69 -12.44
N LYS A 37 4.07 -9.30 -11.37
CA LYS A 37 3.17 -10.20 -10.63
C LYS A 37 1.74 -10.24 -11.19
N LEU A 38 1.45 -9.49 -12.25
CA LEU A 38 0.21 -9.66 -13.01
C LEU A 38 0.17 -11.08 -13.58
N SER A 39 -0.98 -11.73 -13.48
CA SER A 39 -1.14 -13.09 -14.00
C SER A 39 -0.92 -13.16 -15.50
N THR A 40 -0.47 -14.31 -15.97
CA THR A 40 -0.26 -14.57 -17.41
C THR A 40 -1.50 -14.23 -18.22
N GLY A 41 -1.31 -13.50 -19.31
CA GLY A 41 -2.37 -13.04 -20.20
C GLY A 41 -2.91 -11.66 -19.90
N PHE A 42 -2.56 -11.07 -18.75
CA PHE A 42 -2.87 -9.68 -18.46
C PHE A 42 -1.76 -8.76 -18.97
N ASN A 43 -2.16 -7.72 -19.67
CA ASN A 43 -1.28 -6.66 -20.14
C ASN A 43 -1.28 -5.51 -19.13
N PHE A 44 -0.11 -4.99 -18.83
CA PHE A 44 0.04 -3.87 -17.91
C PHE A 44 -0.59 -2.59 -18.46
N LEU A 45 -1.32 -1.86 -17.60
CA LEU A 45 -1.90 -0.55 -17.90
C LEU A 45 -1.26 0.54 -17.07
N LYS A 46 -1.28 0.38 -15.75
CA LYS A 46 -0.85 1.43 -14.82
C LYS A 46 -0.44 0.84 -13.49
N SER A 47 0.52 1.49 -12.84
CA SER A 47 0.88 1.21 -11.45
C SER A 47 0.40 2.33 -10.53
N TYR A 48 0.11 1.97 -9.28
CA TYR A 48 -0.37 2.88 -8.27
C TYR A 48 0.48 2.78 -7.01
N LYS A 49 0.81 3.92 -6.46
CA LYS A 49 1.48 4.04 -5.16
C LYS A 49 0.44 4.06 -4.06
N ILE A 50 0.68 3.30 -3.00
CA ILE A 50 -0.21 3.24 -1.85
C ILE A 50 0.59 3.71 -0.64
N ASP A 51 0.47 4.97 -0.31
CA ASP A 51 1.14 5.59 0.83
C ASP A 51 0.09 6.13 1.80
N GLY A 52 -0.11 5.44 2.91
CA GLY A 52 -1.01 5.82 3.98
C GLY A 52 -0.38 6.80 4.98
N GLU A 53 0.83 7.28 4.71
CA GLU A 53 1.52 8.26 5.55
C GLU A 53 1.59 7.82 7.03
N GLY A 54 2.01 6.56 7.25
CA GLY A 54 2.14 5.99 8.60
C GLY A 54 0.83 5.84 9.37
N GLY A 55 -0.31 5.86 8.68
CA GLY A 55 -1.65 5.79 9.27
C GLY A 55 -2.40 7.12 9.30
N ALA A 56 -1.80 8.22 8.82
CA ALA A 56 -2.46 9.52 8.75
C ALA A 56 -3.54 9.56 7.67
N LYS A 57 -3.43 8.71 6.64
CA LYS A 57 -4.47 8.52 5.63
C LYS A 57 -5.16 7.18 5.84
N ASP A 58 -6.48 7.21 5.93
CA ASP A 58 -7.30 5.99 6.04
C ASP A 58 -7.41 5.24 4.73
N LYS A 59 -7.33 5.96 3.62
CA LYS A 59 -7.47 5.42 2.28
C LYS A 59 -6.67 6.21 1.25
N VAL A 60 -6.32 5.50 0.18
CA VAL A 60 -5.76 6.06 -1.06
C VAL A 60 -6.67 5.66 -2.19
N GLU A 61 -7.12 6.59 -3.03
CA GLU A 61 -8.07 6.32 -4.10
C GLU A 61 -7.57 6.86 -5.43
N TYR A 62 -7.76 6.06 -6.46
CA TYR A 62 -7.52 6.41 -7.85
C TYR A 62 -8.77 6.10 -8.68
N SER A 63 -8.86 6.67 -9.87
CA SER A 63 -9.91 6.34 -10.82
C SER A 63 -9.31 5.91 -12.16
N TYR A 64 -10.04 5.05 -12.85
CA TYR A 64 -9.68 4.59 -14.18
C TYR A 64 -10.95 4.28 -14.99
N VAL A 65 -10.91 4.50 -16.31
CA VAL A 65 -12.03 4.14 -17.18
C VAL A 65 -11.91 2.67 -17.58
N PHE A 66 -12.88 1.87 -17.19
CA PHE A 66 -12.98 0.47 -17.61
C PHE A 66 -13.94 0.34 -18.81
N THR A 67 -13.59 -0.56 -19.72
CA THR A 67 -14.38 -0.83 -20.92
C THR A 67 -15.13 -2.14 -20.78
N LYS A 68 -16.42 -2.14 -21.10
CA LYS A 68 -17.25 -3.34 -21.14
C LYS A 68 -16.61 -4.43 -22.01
N GLY A 69 -16.64 -5.66 -21.53
CA GLY A 69 -16.09 -6.82 -22.23
C GLY A 69 -14.61 -7.06 -21.99
N THR A 70 -13.94 -6.21 -21.22
CA THR A 70 -12.55 -6.34 -20.81
C THR A 70 -12.46 -6.86 -19.37
N GLN A 71 -11.60 -7.79 -19.11
CA GLN A 71 -11.29 -8.25 -17.76
C GLN A 71 -10.10 -7.43 -17.21
N TYR A 72 -10.24 -6.93 -16.01
CA TYR A 72 -9.19 -6.17 -15.34
C TYR A 72 -8.66 -6.94 -14.13
N MET A 73 -7.39 -6.80 -13.88
CA MET A 73 -6.73 -7.34 -12.68
C MET A 73 -6.05 -6.21 -11.93
N ILE A 74 -6.24 -6.20 -10.62
CA ILE A 74 -5.57 -5.27 -9.71
C ILE A 74 -4.88 -6.13 -8.65
N ASN A 75 -3.55 -6.02 -8.56
CA ASN A 75 -2.78 -6.74 -7.56
C ASN A 75 -2.26 -5.81 -6.47
N LEU A 76 -1.76 -6.39 -5.40
CA LEU A 76 -1.23 -5.70 -4.24
C LEU A 76 0.17 -6.19 -3.92
N CYS A 77 1.07 -5.27 -3.63
CA CYS A 77 2.40 -5.54 -3.10
C CYS A 77 2.62 -4.69 -1.86
N ALA A 78 3.13 -5.31 -0.81
CA ALA A 78 3.44 -4.66 0.45
C ALA A 78 4.88 -4.95 0.86
N PRO A 79 5.45 -4.20 1.79
CA PRO A 79 6.74 -4.55 2.37
C PRO A 79 6.68 -5.97 2.98
N GLY A 80 7.67 -6.80 2.67
CA GLY A 80 7.67 -8.21 3.03
C GLY A 80 6.99 -9.08 1.96
N GLU A 81 6.64 -10.31 2.32
CA GLU A 81 6.07 -11.28 1.38
C GLU A 81 4.54 -11.30 1.37
N SER A 82 3.90 -10.76 2.39
CA SER A 82 2.44 -10.75 2.54
C SER A 82 1.88 -9.35 2.44
N ALA A 83 0.79 -9.21 1.68
CA ALA A 83 -0.01 -8.00 1.60
C ALA A 83 -1.19 -8.01 2.59
N ASP A 84 -1.14 -8.85 3.62
CA ASP A 84 -2.19 -8.95 4.63
C ASP A 84 -2.41 -7.59 5.32
N GLY A 85 -3.68 -7.23 5.48
CA GLY A 85 -4.07 -5.94 6.03
C GLY A 85 -4.15 -4.80 5.00
N LEU A 86 -3.60 -4.97 3.79
CA LEU A 86 -3.80 -4.07 2.68
C LEU A 86 -4.97 -4.58 1.84
N VAL A 87 -5.96 -3.72 1.62
CA VAL A 87 -7.20 -4.08 0.90
C VAL A 87 -7.40 -3.17 -0.28
N VAL A 88 -7.66 -3.75 -1.44
CA VAL A 88 -8.19 -3.01 -2.59
C VAL A 88 -9.68 -3.30 -2.75
N SER A 89 -10.45 -2.24 -2.91
CA SER A 89 -11.88 -2.30 -3.22
C SER A 89 -12.15 -1.54 -4.51
N LEU A 90 -12.95 -2.13 -5.38
CA LEU A 90 -13.35 -1.53 -6.64
C LEU A 90 -14.80 -1.07 -6.55
N PHE A 91 -15.05 0.18 -6.94
CA PHE A 91 -16.39 0.78 -6.96
C PHE A 91 -16.73 1.21 -8.38
N ASP A 92 -17.99 1.07 -8.77
CA ASP A 92 -18.51 1.60 -10.01
C ASP A 92 -18.73 3.13 -9.93
N ALA A 93 -19.23 3.71 -11.02
CA ALA A 93 -19.51 5.15 -11.10
C ALA A 93 -20.57 5.63 -10.09
N GLN A 94 -21.45 4.76 -9.65
CA GLN A 94 -22.47 5.01 -8.62
C GLN A 94 -21.95 4.74 -7.20
N ARG A 95 -20.65 4.44 -7.05
CA ARG A 95 -20.03 4.10 -5.78
C ARG A 95 -20.54 2.79 -5.14
N ASN A 96 -21.04 1.87 -5.95
CA ASN A 96 -21.33 0.51 -5.50
C ASN A 96 -20.03 -0.32 -5.52
N LYS A 97 -19.76 -1.03 -4.43
CA LYS A 97 -18.62 -1.94 -4.36
C LYS A 97 -18.88 -3.16 -5.25
N VAL A 98 -18.05 -3.35 -6.26
CA VAL A 98 -18.18 -4.45 -7.23
C VAL A 98 -17.14 -5.54 -7.03
N ALA A 99 -16.04 -5.27 -6.34
CA ALA A 99 -15.02 -6.26 -5.98
C ALA A 99 -14.23 -5.81 -4.76
N SER A 100 -13.65 -6.76 -4.04
CA SER A 100 -12.77 -6.51 -2.91
C SER A 100 -11.74 -7.63 -2.76
N SER A 101 -10.53 -7.28 -2.33
CA SER A 101 -9.49 -8.24 -1.97
C SER A 101 -9.62 -8.80 -0.56
N LYS A 102 -10.57 -8.31 0.23
CA LYS A 102 -10.93 -8.93 1.50
C LYS A 102 -12.30 -9.59 1.36
N VAL A 103 -12.31 -10.92 1.46
CA VAL A 103 -13.51 -11.75 1.31
C VAL A 103 -13.64 -12.69 2.50
N ASN A 104 -14.78 -12.63 3.21
CA ASN A 104 -15.02 -13.47 4.40
C ASN A 104 -13.89 -13.43 5.44
N GLY A 105 -13.35 -12.24 5.69
CA GLY A 105 -12.27 -12.03 6.64
C GLY A 105 -10.88 -12.46 6.15
N GLN A 106 -10.77 -12.97 4.92
CA GLN A 106 -9.51 -13.40 4.31
C GLN A 106 -8.99 -12.36 3.34
N PHE A 107 -7.67 -12.15 3.34
CA PHE A 107 -6.98 -11.26 2.42
C PHE A 107 -6.46 -12.04 1.21
N ILE A 108 -6.73 -11.52 0.01
CA ILE A 108 -6.14 -12.00 -1.24
C ILE A 108 -5.30 -10.89 -1.88
N SER A 109 -4.25 -11.26 -2.57
CA SER A 109 -3.28 -10.29 -3.10
C SER A 109 -3.63 -9.72 -4.47
N ALA A 110 -4.72 -10.16 -5.07
CA ALA A 110 -5.20 -9.66 -6.36
C ALA A 110 -6.69 -9.89 -6.51
N ILE A 111 -7.34 -9.00 -7.26
CA ILE A 111 -8.72 -9.17 -7.70
C ILE A 111 -8.76 -9.16 -9.23
N ALA A 112 -9.63 -9.97 -9.81
CA ALA A 112 -9.95 -9.96 -11.23
C ALA A 112 -11.43 -9.56 -11.38
N TYR A 113 -11.70 -8.60 -12.25
CA TYR A 113 -13.02 -8.04 -12.44
C TYR A 113 -13.40 -8.03 -13.92
N PRO A 114 -14.40 -8.81 -14.35
CA PRO A 114 -14.96 -8.73 -15.70
C PRO A 114 -15.88 -7.50 -15.78
N CYS A 115 -15.52 -6.52 -16.61
CA CYS A 115 -16.24 -5.27 -16.71
C CYS A 115 -17.53 -5.46 -17.52
N ASN A 116 -18.68 -5.15 -16.91
CA ASN A 116 -20.01 -5.27 -17.51
C ASN A 116 -20.54 -3.95 -18.07
N ALA A 117 -19.96 -2.83 -17.68
CA ALA A 117 -20.41 -1.50 -18.11
C ALA A 117 -19.21 -0.58 -18.24
N THR A 118 -19.06 0.05 -19.40
CA THR A 118 -18.03 1.07 -19.62
C THR A 118 -18.31 2.28 -18.73
N GLY A 119 -17.28 2.77 -18.06
CA GLY A 119 -17.41 3.96 -17.21
C GLY A 119 -16.20 4.16 -16.31
N ILE A 120 -16.32 5.17 -15.45
CA ILE A 120 -15.31 5.44 -14.44
C ILE A 120 -15.49 4.46 -13.28
N TYR A 121 -14.38 3.84 -12.88
CA TYR A 121 -14.30 3.01 -11.69
C TYR A 121 -13.32 3.63 -10.70
N TYR A 122 -13.62 3.48 -9.41
CA TYR A 122 -12.77 3.96 -8.34
C TYR A 122 -12.05 2.78 -7.69
N ILE A 123 -10.73 2.88 -7.66
CA ILE A 123 -9.85 1.88 -7.06
C ILE A 123 -9.43 2.45 -5.71
N GLN A 124 -9.95 1.88 -4.64
CA GLN A 124 -9.73 2.35 -3.29
C GLN A 124 -8.86 1.35 -2.53
N TYR A 125 -7.77 1.85 -1.96
CA TYR A 125 -6.89 1.09 -1.09
C TYR A 125 -7.12 1.51 0.35
N THR A 126 -7.30 0.55 1.23
CA THR A 126 -7.51 0.74 2.66
C THR A 126 -6.59 -0.16 3.47
N PHE A 127 -6.42 0.18 4.74
CA PHE A 127 -5.54 -0.53 5.66
C PHE A 127 -6.39 -1.14 6.77
N ASP A 128 -6.37 -2.48 6.83
CA ASP A 128 -7.13 -3.25 7.82
C ASP A 128 -6.14 -4.10 8.63
N GLY A 129 -5.56 -3.48 9.65
CA GLY A 129 -4.51 -4.07 10.44
C GLY A 129 -3.14 -4.13 9.76
N SER A 130 -2.93 -3.39 8.68
CA SER A 130 -1.62 -3.26 8.04
C SER A 130 -0.67 -2.46 8.94
N ALA A 131 0.45 -3.08 9.32
CA ALA A 131 1.44 -2.42 10.17
C ALA A 131 2.26 -1.36 9.44
N SER A 132 2.38 -1.45 8.12
CA SER A 132 3.25 -0.58 7.32
C SER A 132 2.54 0.63 6.73
N TYR A 133 1.23 0.57 6.55
CA TYR A 133 0.44 1.58 5.81
C TYR A 133 1.07 1.97 4.47
N CYS A 134 1.66 0.98 3.78
CA CYS A 134 2.49 1.19 2.62
C CYS A 134 2.33 0.04 1.64
N GLY A 135 2.24 0.35 0.36
CA GLY A 135 2.15 -0.66 -0.67
C GLY A 135 2.26 -0.11 -2.07
N GLY A 136 2.12 -1.01 -3.01
CA GLY A 136 2.01 -0.73 -4.42
C GLY A 136 0.98 -1.64 -5.08
N SER A 137 0.57 -1.26 -6.26
CA SER A 137 -0.42 -2.00 -7.04
C SER A 137 -0.14 -1.84 -8.53
N ALA A 138 -0.50 -2.85 -9.30
CA ALA A 138 -0.53 -2.78 -10.76
C ALA A 138 -1.93 -3.12 -11.25
N LEU A 139 -2.37 -2.36 -12.25
CA LEU A 139 -3.59 -2.59 -13.01
C LEU A 139 -3.22 -3.19 -14.35
N GLY A 140 -3.81 -4.32 -14.70
CA GLY A 140 -3.68 -4.96 -15.98
C GLY A 140 -5.03 -5.27 -16.60
N PHE A 141 -5.02 -5.59 -17.87
CA PHE A 141 -6.22 -5.96 -18.63
C PHE A 141 -6.00 -7.17 -19.52
N LYS A 142 -7.09 -7.84 -19.83
CA LYS A 142 -7.16 -8.97 -20.74
C LYS A 142 -8.48 -8.88 -21.52
N ARG A 143 -8.41 -9.07 -22.83
CA ARG A 143 -9.56 -9.18 -23.74
C ARG A 143 -9.79 -10.61 -24.16
#